data_4f895cc716aba2258e3566c775a60349
#
_entry.id   4f895cc716aba2258e3566c775a60349
#
_cell.length_a   1.000
_cell.length_b   1.000
_cell.length_c   1.000
_cell.angle_alpha   90.00
_cell.angle_beta   90.00
_cell.angle_gamma   90.00
#
_symmetry.space_group_name_H-M   'P 1'
#
loop_
_entity.id
_entity.type
_entity.pdbx_description
1 polymer ?
#
loop_
_entity_poly.entity_id
_entity_poly.type
_entity_poly.pdbx_seq_one_letter_code
_entity_poly.pdbx_strand_id
1 'polypeptide(L)'
;MNIWLIRHGMTVPGEEGRYQGFLDESLSEKGRTALARAPFSPSHVYVSPAKRARETASILFPDAKQICIPGLWEMNFGVFEGRTWKEMENDPQYREWVDGRCLGTCPGGESRADFSERVCRAFLSVLDMEDLEKDKRNKSEDLIMVSHGGTQMAILERWGRPARDYYDWQRPCGCGWKLSLKKAEKTASEAGEMNAAEHDAIELQVLEEICFIHQ
;
A
#
# COMPACT_ATOMS: atom_id res chain seq x y z
N MET A 1 9.43 13.87 8.59
CA MET A 1 8.83 12.56 8.90
C MET A 1 9.14 11.63 7.76
N ASN A 2 9.63 10.41 8.06
CA ASN A 2 9.75 9.39 7.03
C ASN A 2 8.46 8.56 6.99
N ILE A 3 8.23 7.95 5.83
CA ILE A 3 7.10 7.05 5.58
C ILE A 3 7.68 5.73 5.08
N TRP A 4 7.23 4.62 5.66
CA TRP A 4 7.60 3.27 5.27
C TRP A 4 6.38 2.60 4.66
N LEU A 5 6.39 2.37 3.35
CA LEU A 5 5.37 1.60 2.65
C LEU A 5 5.88 0.18 2.46
N ILE A 6 5.27 -0.79 3.13
CA ILE A 6 5.73 -2.19 3.16
C ILE A 6 4.65 -3.08 2.54
N ARG A 7 5.04 -3.91 1.57
CA ARG A 7 4.17 -4.94 1.01
C ARG A 7 4.13 -6.15 1.94
N HIS A 8 2.96 -6.74 2.14
CA HIS A 8 2.80 -7.97 2.90
C HIS A 8 3.74 -9.09 2.42
N GLY A 9 4.01 -10.07 3.29
CA GLY A 9 4.78 -11.26 2.96
C GLY A 9 4.08 -12.19 1.97
N MET A 10 4.74 -13.26 1.58
CA MET A 10 4.23 -14.21 0.58
C MET A 10 3.03 -15.01 1.12
N THR A 11 2.05 -15.27 0.25
CA THR A 11 0.87 -16.12 0.50
C THR A 11 0.89 -17.32 -0.45
N VAL A 12 0.13 -18.39 -0.16
CA VAL A 12 0.03 -19.52 -1.08
C VAL A 12 -0.50 -19.09 -2.46
N PRO A 13 -1.61 -18.34 -2.58
CA PRO A 13 -2.03 -17.83 -3.89
C PRO A 13 -0.97 -16.96 -4.58
N GLY A 14 -0.18 -16.21 -3.80
CA GLY A 14 0.92 -15.40 -4.33
C GLY A 14 2.05 -16.24 -4.93
N GLU A 15 2.41 -17.37 -4.30
CA GLU A 15 3.38 -18.34 -4.82
C GLU A 15 2.91 -18.96 -6.14
N GLU A 16 1.61 -19.18 -6.28
CA GLU A 16 0.98 -19.72 -7.48
C GLU A 16 0.74 -18.67 -8.58
N GLY A 17 1.02 -17.39 -8.30
CA GLY A 17 0.77 -16.30 -9.25
C GLY A 17 -0.71 -16.00 -9.48
N ARG A 18 -1.57 -16.23 -8.47
CA ARG A 18 -2.99 -15.94 -8.52
C ARG A 18 -3.27 -14.48 -8.18
N TYR A 19 -4.26 -13.89 -8.84
CA TYR A 19 -4.79 -12.59 -8.47
C TYR A 19 -5.40 -12.65 -7.08
N GLN A 20 -4.96 -11.77 -6.20
CA GLN A 20 -5.35 -11.76 -4.79
C GLN A 20 -5.64 -10.32 -4.34
N GLY A 21 -6.89 -9.90 -4.47
CA GLY A 21 -7.38 -8.63 -3.97
C GLY A 21 -8.10 -8.80 -2.63
N PHE A 22 -9.40 -9.06 -2.70
CA PHE A 22 -10.27 -9.24 -1.52
C PHE A 22 -10.27 -10.67 -0.96
N LEU A 23 -9.67 -11.63 -1.65
CA LEU A 23 -9.39 -12.94 -1.06
C LEU A 23 -8.51 -12.74 0.19
N ASP A 24 -9.06 -13.12 1.36
CA ASP A 24 -8.43 -12.88 2.65
C ASP A 24 -7.64 -14.10 3.14
N GLU A 25 -6.56 -14.41 2.43
CA GLU A 25 -5.66 -15.50 2.74
C GLU A 25 -4.54 -15.07 3.69
N SER A 26 -4.10 -16.03 4.51
CA SER A 26 -2.95 -15.90 5.40
C SER A 26 -1.63 -15.95 4.62
N LEU A 27 -0.54 -15.54 5.27
CA LEU A 27 0.80 -15.82 4.76
C LEU A 27 1.01 -17.33 4.61
N SER A 28 1.77 -17.74 3.58
CA SER A 28 2.27 -19.10 3.50
C SER A 28 3.30 -19.35 4.62
N GLU A 29 3.58 -20.62 4.94
CA GLU A 29 4.64 -20.95 5.90
C GLU A 29 5.99 -20.40 5.43
N LYS A 30 6.30 -20.56 4.15
CA LYS A 30 7.49 -19.98 3.53
C LYS A 30 7.50 -18.45 3.65
N GLY A 31 6.35 -17.81 3.42
CA GLY A 31 6.20 -16.35 3.55
C GLY A 31 6.43 -15.87 4.98
N ARG A 32 5.95 -16.62 5.98
CA ARG A 32 6.17 -16.30 7.41
C ARG A 32 7.64 -16.45 7.80
N THR A 33 8.25 -17.57 7.46
CA THR A 33 9.64 -17.86 7.83
C THR A 33 10.66 -16.99 7.09
N ALA A 34 10.30 -16.46 5.92
CA ALA A 34 11.14 -15.54 5.18
C ALA A 34 11.20 -14.14 5.81
N LEU A 35 10.18 -13.73 6.57
CA LEU A 35 10.14 -12.39 7.16
C LEU A 35 11.03 -12.27 8.40
N ALA A 36 11.82 -11.20 8.46
CA ALA A 36 12.66 -10.85 9.59
C ALA A 36 12.05 -9.69 10.40
N ARG A 37 12.15 -9.74 11.73
CA ARG A 37 11.78 -8.60 12.59
C ARG A 37 12.55 -7.35 12.16
N ALA A 38 11.85 -6.23 12.11
CA ALA A 38 12.48 -4.94 11.82
C ALA A 38 13.49 -4.56 12.93
N PRO A 39 14.60 -3.86 12.59
CA PRO A 39 15.61 -3.46 13.57
C PRO A 39 15.17 -2.28 14.44
N PHE A 40 13.92 -1.90 14.40
CA PHE A 40 13.31 -0.83 15.21
C PHE A 40 11.90 -1.21 15.63
N SER A 41 11.39 -0.58 16.69
CA SER A 41 10.06 -0.87 17.27
C SER A 41 9.23 0.41 17.31
N PRO A 42 8.29 0.60 16.38
CA PRO A 42 7.36 1.72 16.40
C PRO A 42 6.28 1.51 17.48
N SER A 43 5.66 2.58 17.93
CA SER A 43 4.53 2.50 18.88
C SER A 43 3.28 1.93 18.22
N HIS A 44 3.09 2.21 16.94
CA HIS A 44 1.96 1.72 16.15
C HIS A 44 2.34 1.60 14.66
N VAL A 45 1.53 0.82 13.93
CA VAL A 45 1.62 0.63 12.48
C VAL A 45 0.23 0.66 11.86
N TYR A 46 0.09 1.31 10.73
CA TYR A 46 -1.12 1.30 9.94
C TYR A 46 -1.14 0.07 9.04
N VAL A 47 -2.25 -0.66 9.02
CA VAL A 47 -2.31 -1.92 8.29
C VAL A 47 -3.56 -2.03 7.43
N SER A 48 -3.45 -2.68 6.27
CA SER A 48 -4.61 -3.20 5.57
C SER A 48 -5.35 -4.20 6.45
N PRO A 49 -6.69 -4.27 6.40
CA PRO A 49 -7.45 -5.28 7.16
C PRO A 49 -7.15 -6.73 6.76
N ALA A 50 -6.58 -6.96 5.58
CA ALA A 50 -6.25 -8.30 5.08
C ALA A 50 -5.33 -9.07 6.05
N LYS A 51 -5.63 -10.37 6.28
CA LYS A 51 -4.85 -11.24 7.17
C LYS A 51 -3.36 -11.21 6.85
N ARG A 52 -2.99 -11.35 5.56
CA ARG A 52 -1.60 -11.32 5.12
C ARG A 52 -0.84 -10.05 5.53
N ALA A 53 -1.50 -8.89 5.51
CA ALA A 53 -0.88 -7.62 5.92
C ALA A 53 -0.74 -7.55 7.45
N ARG A 54 -1.77 -7.94 8.19
CA ARG A 54 -1.78 -7.96 9.66
C ARG A 54 -0.76 -8.95 10.22
N GLU A 55 -0.66 -10.14 9.65
CA GLU A 55 0.34 -11.15 10.02
C GLU A 55 1.76 -10.67 9.72
N THR A 56 1.96 -10.01 8.57
CA THR A 56 3.24 -9.37 8.25
C THR A 56 3.60 -8.33 9.31
N ALA A 57 2.68 -7.45 9.65
CA ALA A 57 2.90 -6.43 10.67
C ALA A 57 3.24 -7.05 12.03
N SER A 58 2.57 -8.15 12.42
CA SER A 58 2.87 -8.87 13.68
C SER A 58 4.26 -9.49 13.71
N ILE A 59 4.80 -9.93 12.57
CA ILE A 59 6.15 -10.48 12.49
C ILE A 59 7.20 -9.37 12.49
N LEU A 60 7.00 -8.34 11.68
CA LEU A 60 7.96 -7.24 11.57
C LEU A 60 8.01 -6.37 12.84
N PHE A 61 6.86 -6.13 13.45
CA PHE A 61 6.67 -5.19 14.55
C PHE A 61 5.79 -5.80 15.67
N PRO A 62 6.27 -6.85 16.37
CA PRO A 62 5.44 -7.63 17.29
C PRO A 62 4.87 -6.81 18.48
N ASP A 63 5.56 -5.74 18.85
CA ASP A 63 5.19 -4.90 20.00
C ASP A 63 4.32 -3.69 19.58
N ALA A 64 4.13 -3.46 18.28
CA ALA A 64 3.40 -2.30 17.79
C ALA A 64 1.88 -2.51 17.81
N LYS A 65 1.14 -1.46 18.16
CA LYS A 65 -0.31 -1.44 18.02
C LYS A 65 -0.67 -1.37 16.54
N GLN A 66 -1.46 -2.32 16.03
CA GLN A 66 -1.98 -2.26 14.67
C GLN A 66 -3.23 -1.40 14.58
N ILE A 67 -3.24 -0.44 13.67
CA ILE A 67 -4.37 0.42 13.32
C ILE A 67 -4.86 0.02 11.93
N CYS A 68 -5.99 -0.68 11.87
CA CYS A 68 -6.56 -1.15 10.60
C CYS A 68 -7.22 0.01 9.83
N ILE A 69 -6.85 0.19 8.58
CA ILE A 69 -7.40 1.20 7.68
C ILE A 69 -8.15 0.51 6.53
N PRO A 70 -9.49 0.51 6.54
CA PRO A 70 -10.29 -0.20 5.53
C PRO A 70 -9.96 0.17 4.08
N GLY A 71 -9.64 1.45 3.83
CA GLY A 71 -9.29 1.91 2.49
C GLY A 71 -7.95 1.39 1.96
N LEU A 72 -7.15 0.64 2.74
CA LEU A 72 -5.87 0.06 2.31
C LEU A 72 -5.99 -1.39 1.79
N TRP A 73 -7.20 -1.95 1.60
CA TRP A 73 -7.36 -3.20 0.88
C TRP A 73 -6.70 -3.14 -0.50
N GLU A 74 -6.22 -4.29 -1.00
CA GLU A 74 -5.76 -4.40 -2.38
C GLU A 74 -6.93 -4.20 -3.35
N MET A 75 -6.64 -4.02 -4.63
CA MET A 75 -7.64 -3.92 -5.68
C MET A 75 -8.56 -5.14 -5.68
N ASN A 76 -9.86 -4.91 -5.73
CA ASN A 76 -10.84 -5.98 -5.94
C ASN A 76 -10.78 -6.43 -7.39
N PHE A 77 -10.22 -7.61 -7.65
CA PHE A 77 -10.10 -8.17 -9.00
C PHE A 77 -11.38 -8.90 -9.46
N GLY A 78 -12.45 -8.89 -8.67
CA GLY A 78 -13.73 -9.46 -9.05
C GLY A 78 -13.63 -10.92 -9.48
N VAL A 79 -14.11 -11.25 -10.68
CA VAL A 79 -14.11 -12.62 -11.22
C VAL A 79 -12.72 -13.18 -11.51
N PHE A 80 -11.69 -12.35 -11.49
CA PHE A 80 -10.30 -12.79 -11.71
C PHE A 80 -9.62 -13.27 -10.43
N GLU A 81 -10.20 -13.00 -9.24
CA GLU A 81 -9.61 -13.43 -7.97
C GLU A 81 -9.46 -14.94 -7.87
N GLY A 82 -8.34 -15.38 -7.31
CA GLY A 82 -8.00 -16.79 -7.14
C GLY A 82 -7.57 -17.51 -8.41
N ARG A 83 -7.57 -16.83 -9.56
CA ARG A 83 -7.17 -17.40 -10.85
C ARG A 83 -5.79 -16.86 -11.26
N THR A 84 -5.03 -17.68 -11.96
CA THR A 84 -3.76 -17.28 -12.60
C THR A 84 -4.02 -16.67 -13.98
N TRP A 85 -3.06 -15.90 -14.48
CA TRP A 85 -3.14 -15.38 -15.85
C TRP A 85 -3.21 -16.50 -16.90
N LYS A 86 -2.58 -17.67 -16.66
CA LYS A 86 -2.63 -18.84 -17.55
C LYS A 86 -4.02 -19.45 -17.61
N GLU A 87 -4.71 -19.55 -16.48
CA GLU A 87 -6.10 -20.05 -16.41
C GLU A 87 -7.08 -19.12 -17.14
N MET A 88 -6.69 -17.87 -17.35
CA MET A 88 -7.52 -16.84 -17.96
C MET A 88 -7.04 -16.42 -19.36
N GLU A 89 -5.99 -17.02 -19.90
CA GLU A 89 -5.38 -16.59 -21.17
C GLU A 89 -6.35 -16.55 -22.37
N ASN A 90 -7.40 -17.39 -22.35
CA ASN A 90 -8.45 -17.43 -23.35
C ASN A 90 -9.79 -16.86 -22.88
N ASP A 91 -9.85 -16.25 -21.70
CA ASP A 91 -11.04 -15.58 -21.16
C ASP A 91 -11.18 -14.21 -21.84
N PRO A 92 -12.27 -13.94 -22.60
CA PRO A 92 -12.42 -12.69 -23.33
C PRO A 92 -12.41 -11.45 -22.43
N GLN A 93 -13.02 -11.54 -21.23
CA GLN A 93 -13.09 -10.42 -20.28
C GLN A 93 -11.71 -10.10 -19.70
N TYR A 94 -10.92 -11.14 -19.43
CA TYR A 94 -9.55 -10.97 -18.94
C TYR A 94 -8.66 -10.35 -20.01
N ARG A 95 -8.77 -10.83 -21.27
CA ARG A 95 -7.99 -10.28 -22.38
C ARG A 95 -8.33 -8.82 -22.65
N GLU A 96 -9.61 -8.47 -22.69
CA GLU A 96 -10.04 -7.07 -22.85
C GLU A 96 -9.43 -6.18 -21.75
N TRP A 97 -9.45 -6.64 -20.50
CA TRP A 97 -8.89 -5.91 -19.38
C TRP A 97 -7.36 -5.73 -19.48
N VAL A 98 -6.64 -6.81 -19.85
CA VAL A 98 -5.17 -6.76 -20.02
C VAL A 98 -4.77 -5.92 -21.24
N ASP A 99 -5.46 -6.08 -22.38
CA ASP A 99 -5.22 -5.30 -23.59
C ASP A 99 -5.48 -3.80 -23.34
N GLY A 100 -6.43 -3.48 -22.46
CA GLY A 100 -6.68 -2.14 -21.92
C GLY A 100 -5.67 -1.68 -20.88
N ARG A 101 -4.50 -2.33 -20.74
CA ARG A 101 -3.44 -2.04 -19.74
C ARG A 101 -3.93 -2.10 -18.30
N CYS A 102 -4.90 -2.94 -18.02
CA CYS A 102 -5.52 -3.10 -16.70
C CYS A 102 -6.13 -1.78 -16.14
N LEU A 103 -6.50 -0.84 -17.01
CA LEU A 103 -7.11 0.43 -16.61
C LEU A 103 -8.61 0.31 -16.39
N GLY A 104 -9.26 -0.62 -17.13
CA GLY A 104 -10.69 -0.88 -17.06
C GLY A 104 -11.13 -1.49 -15.73
N THR A 105 -12.45 -1.64 -15.58
CA THR A 105 -13.06 -2.28 -14.42
C THR A 105 -12.96 -3.80 -14.53
N CYS A 106 -12.42 -4.45 -13.50
CA CYS A 106 -12.53 -5.91 -13.38
C CYS A 106 -14.00 -6.29 -13.23
N PRO A 107 -14.54 -7.24 -13.98
CA PRO A 107 -15.94 -7.66 -13.84
C PRO A 107 -16.25 -8.09 -12.41
N GLY A 108 -17.21 -7.42 -11.76
CA GLY A 108 -17.53 -7.63 -10.34
C GLY A 108 -16.50 -7.08 -9.34
N GLY A 109 -15.54 -6.29 -9.82
CA GLY A 109 -14.49 -5.69 -8.99
C GLY A 109 -14.33 -4.18 -9.22
N GLU A 110 -13.12 -3.66 -9.04
CA GLU A 110 -12.78 -2.24 -9.18
C GLU A 110 -12.11 -1.94 -10.52
N SER A 111 -12.20 -0.69 -10.97
CA SER A 111 -11.26 -0.12 -11.94
C SER A 111 -9.97 0.30 -11.24
N ARG A 112 -8.88 0.45 -12.01
CA ARG A 112 -7.63 0.99 -11.45
C ARG A 112 -7.83 2.42 -10.91
N ALA A 113 -8.69 3.21 -11.55
CA ALA A 113 -8.97 4.57 -11.11
C ALA A 113 -9.70 4.61 -9.75
N ASP A 114 -10.77 3.81 -9.58
CA ASP A 114 -11.53 3.74 -8.32
C ASP A 114 -10.66 3.19 -7.18
N PHE A 115 -9.87 2.16 -7.47
CA PHE A 115 -8.89 1.62 -6.53
C PHE A 115 -7.88 2.66 -6.09
N SER A 116 -7.23 3.35 -7.05
CA SER A 116 -6.21 4.37 -6.74
C SER A 116 -6.81 5.52 -5.94
N GLU A 117 -8.01 5.98 -6.27
CA GLU A 117 -8.69 7.05 -5.54
C GLU A 117 -9.01 6.63 -4.10
N ARG A 118 -9.52 5.40 -3.89
CA ARG A 118 -9.79 4.85 -2.56
C ARG A 118 -8.53 4.77 -1.70
N VAL A 119 -7.46 4.23 -2.27
CA VAL A 119 -6.17 4.08 -1.58
C VAL A 119 -5.54 5.43 -1.25
N CYS A 120 -5.53 6.36 -2.21
CA CYS A 120 -4.96 7.69 -2.01
C CYS A 120 -5.72 8.46 -0.92
N ARG A 121 -7.06 8.37 -0.91
CA ARG A 121 -7.87 8.98 0.15
C ARG A 121 -7.58 8.36 1.53
N ALA A 122 -7.41 7.04 1.60
CA ALA A 122 -7.04 6.36 2.83
C ALA A 122 -5.64 6.78 3.32
N PHE A 123 -4.69 6.93 2.41
CA PHE A 123 -3.34 7.40 2.74
C PHE A 123 -3.37 8.82 3.32
N LEU A 124 -4.12 9.74 2.71
CA LEU A 124 -4.28 11.11 3.22
C LEU A 124 -4.91 11.13 4.62
N SER A 125 -5.95 10.31 4.84
CA SER A 125 -6.56 10.22 6.18
C SER A 125 -5.57 9.73 7.24
N VAL A 126 -4.62 8.85 6.88
CA VAL A 126 -3.55 8.42 7.78
C VAL A 126 -2.57 9.58 8.07
N LEU A 127 -2.23 10.40 7.08
CA LEU A 127 -1.40 11.58 7.30
C LEU A 127 -2.07 12.58 8.26
N ASP A 128 -3.37 12.80 8.12
CA ASP A 128 -4.15 13.69 9.00
C ASP A 128 -4.18 13.13 10.44
N MET A 129 -4.37 11.83 10.60
CA MET A 129 -4.32 11.17 11.91
C MET A 129 -2.94 11.36 12.59
N GLU A 130 -1.84 11.21 11.83
CA GLU A 130 -0.49 11.41 12.35
C GLU A 130 -0.21 12.86 12.73
N ASP A 131 -0.69 13.83 11.96
CA ASP A 131 -0.52 15.25 12.30
C ASP A 131 -1.24 15.60 13.62
N LEU A 132 -2.46 15.12 13.82
CA LEU A 132 -3.21 15.29 15.08
C LEU A 132 -2.51 14.63 16.28
N GLU A 133 -1.86 13.49 16.07
CA GLU A 133 -1.13 12.80 17.15
C GLU A 133 0.22 13.46 17.48
N LYS A 134 0.90 14.06 16.49
CA LYS A 134 2.13 14.84 16.71
C LYS A 134 1.91 16.01 17.64
N ASP A 135 0.81 16.76 17.43
CA ASP A 135 0.46 17.92 18.25
C ASP A 135 0.29 17.52 19.73
N LYS A 136 -0.21 16.30 19.97
CA LYS A 136 -0.40 15.77 21.33
C LYS A 136 0.90 15.28 21.99
N ARG A 137 1.81 14.68 21.20
CA ARG A 137 3.00 13.98 21.72
C ARG A 137 4.26 14.81 21.73
N ASN A 138 4.27 15.96 21.06
CA ASN A 138 5.44 16.82 20.85
C ASN A 138 6.67 16.06 20.28
N LYS A 139 6.42 14.94 19.54
CA LYS A 139 7.43 14.08 18.92
C LYS A 139 6.91 13.53 17.60
N SER A 140 7.71 13.66 16.54
CA SER A 140 7.44 13.04 15.25
C SER A 140 8.03 11.64 15.21
N GLU A 141 7.19 10.62 15.08
CA GLU A 141 7.60 9.26 14.74
C GLU A 141 7.53 9.05 13.22
N ASP A 142 8.22 8.03 12.72
CA ASP A 142 8.08 7.60 11.33
C ASP A 142 6.72 6.93 11.14
N LEU A 143 6.03 7.23 10.03
CA LEU A 143 4.77 6.58 9.65
C LEU A 143 5.08 5.24 8.98
N ILE A 144 4.53 4.16 9.51
CA ILE A 144 4.73 2.82 8.97
C ILE A 144 3.40 2.24 8.51
N MET A 145 3.37 1.79 7.27
CA MET A 145 2.18 1.24 6.62
C MET A 145 2.51 -0.13 6.03
N VAL A 146 1.76 -1.16 6.44
CA VAL A 146 1.85 -2.51 5.86
C VAL A 146 0.59 -2.78 5.04
N SER A 147 0.77 -2.95 3.74
CA SER A 147 -0.33 -3.07 2.77
C SER A 147 0.03 -3.99 1.60
N HIS A 148 -0.30 -3.62 0.39
CA HIS A 148 -0.20 -4.47 -0.80
C HIS A 148 0.65 -3.82 -1.89
N GLY A 149 0.95 -4.58 -2.95
CA GLY A 149 1.71 -4.09 -4.09
C GLY A 149 0.99 -2.98 -4.83
N GLY A 150 -0.29 -3.19 -5.16
CA GLY A 150 -1.12 -2.17 -5.82
C GLY A 150 -1.27 -0.91 -4.98
N THR A 151 -1.44 -1.06 -3.66
CA THR A 151 -1.52 0.08 -2.73
C THR A 151 -0.28 0.98 -2.81
N GLN A 152 0.93 0.38 -2.79
CA GLN A 152 2.17 1.15 -2.93
C GLN A 152 2.26 1.84 -4.29
N MET A 153 1.94 1.10 -5.36
CA MET A 153 1.97 1.62 -6.73
C MET A 153 1.02 2.81 -6.89
N ALA A 154 -0.21 2.73 -6.36
CA ALA A 154 -1.20 3.83 -6.44
C ALA A 154 -0.75 5.10 -5.71
N ILE A 155 -0.21 4.95 -4.49
CA ILE A 155 0.31 6.08 -3.71
C ILE A 155 1.51 6.73 -4.42
N LEU A 156 2.44 5.92 -4.92
CA LEU A 156 3.70 6.41 -5.49
C LEU A 156 3.55 6.90 -6.92
N GLU A 157 2.60 6.39 -7.71
CA GLU A 157 2.25 6.98 -9.01
C GLU A 157 1.81 8.44 -8.85
N ARG A 158 1.05 8.74 -7.79
CA ARG A 158 0.52 10.09 -7.55
C ARG A 158 1.57 11.04 -6.96
N TRP A 159 2.30 10.61 -5.95
CA TRP A 159 3.15 11.52 -5.14
C TRP A 159 4.63 11.15 -5.12
N GLY A 160 5.03 10.01 -5.66
CA GLY A 160 6.43 9.54 -5.64
C GLY A 160 7.37 10.42 -6.47
N ARG A 161 8.57 10.68 -5.94
CA ARG A 161 9.64 11.41 -6.63
C ARG A 161 10.96 10.67 -6.54
N PRO A 162 11.75 10.57 -7.65
CA PRO A 162 11.38 11.03 -9.00
C PRO A 162 10.16 10.29 -9.54
N ALA A 163 9.37 10.92 -10.42
CA ALA A 163 8.19 10.30 -11.02
C ALA A 163 8.58 9.07 -11.85
N ARG A 164 7.77 8.02 -11.76
CA ARG A 164 7.93 6.75 -12.48
C ARG A 164 6.57 6.24 -12.95
N ASP A 165 6.57 5.31 -13.90
CA ASP A 165 5.35 4.61 -14.29
C ASP A 165 4.83 3.73 -13.16
N TYR A 166 3.51 3.48 -13.15
CA TYR A 166 2.81 2.75 -12.09
C TYR A 166 3.52 1.45 -11.68
N TYR A 167 3.87 0.61 -12.64
CA TYR A 167 4.47 -0.71 -12.37
C TYR A 167 5.94 -0.65 -11.92
N ASP A 168 6.65 0.45 -12.16
CA ASP A 168 8.04 0.64 -11.71
C ASP A 168 8.14 0.77 -10.17
N TRP A 169 7.02 1.06 -9.53
CA TRP A 169 6.90 1.13 -8.08
C TRP A 169 6.70 -0.23 -7.40
N GLN A 170 6.48 -1.30 -8.17
CA GLN A 170 6.26 -2.63 -7.62
C GLN A 170 7.50 -3.14 -6.87
N ARG A 171 7.28 -3.74 -5.70
CA ARG A 171 8.32 -4.41 -4.92
C ARG A 171 7.91 -5.83 -4.55
N PRO A 172 8.88 -6.73 -4.31
CA PRO A 172 8.61 -8.09 -3.83
C PRO A 172 7.83 -8.10 -2.52
N CYS A 173 7.24 -9.24 -2.18
CA CYS A 173 6.61 -9.45 -0.87
C CYS A 173 7.62 -9.26 0.26
N GLY A 174 7.22 -8.61 1.35
CA GLY A 174 8.10 -8.28 2.48
C GLY A 174 9.03 -7.09 2.25
N CYS A 175 9.00 -6.49 1.05
CA CYS A 175 9.81 -5.32 0.71
C CYS A 175 8.94 -4.08 0.45
N GLY A 176 9.57 -2.94 0.23
CA GLY A 176 8.85 -1.70 0.00
C GLY A 176 9.78 -0.49 -0.14
N TRP A 177 9.30 0.65 0.33
CA TRP A 177 9.93 1.94 0.17
C TRP A 177 10.02 2.70 1.49
N LYS A 178 11.16 3.32 1.74
CA LYS A 178 11.31 4.38 2.72
C LYS A 178 11.36 5.72 2.00
N LEU A 179 10.52 6.64 2.44
CA LEU A 179 10.24 7.90 1.77
C LEU A 179 10.37 9.05 2.76
N SER A 180 10.71 10.23 2.27
CA SER A 180 10.60 11.48 3.03
C SER A 180 9.37 12.24 2.56
N LEU A 181 8.47 12.58 3.48
CA LEU A 181 7.31 13.42 3.19
C LEU A 181 7.76 14.89 3.13
N LYS A 182 7.49 15.53 2.00
CA LYS A 182 7.54 16.99 1.84
C LYS A 182 6.11 17.49 1.68
N LYS A 183 5.73 18.49 2.47
CA LYS A 183 4.48 19.24 2.29
C LYS A 183 4.84 20.57 1.68
N ALA A 184 4.07 21.06 0.68
CA ALA A 184 4.22 22.42 0.20
C ALA A 184 3.93 23.41 1.34
N GLU A 185 4.72 24.47 1.45
CA GLU A 185 4.49 25.52 2.43
C GLU A 185 3.15 26.21 2.11
N LYS A 186 2.24 26.25 3.09
CA LYS A 186 0.98 27.01 2.98
C LYS A 186 1.34 28.49 2.84
N THR A 187 1.03 29.09 1.71
CA THR A 187 1.01 30.56 1.62
C THR A 187 -0.15 31.06 2.48
N ALA A 188 0.11 32.03 3.34
CA ALA A 188 -0.76 32.50 4.42
C ALA A 188 -2.12 33.14 4.01
N SER A 189 -2.60 32.94 2.79
CA SER A 189 -3.83 33.60 2.27
C SER A 189 -5.07 32.71 2.19
N GLU A 190 -5.02 31.42 2.52
CA GLU A 190 -6.15 30.49 2.36
C GLU A 190 -6.46 29.70 3.65
N ALA A 191 -6.94 30.44 4.67
CA ALA A 191 -7.59 29.84 5.83
C ALA A 191 -9.10 29.72 5.54
N GLY A 192 -9.52 28.62 4.94
CA GLY A 192 -10.94 28.34 4.67
C GLY A 192 -11.12 27.09 3.83
N GLU A 193 -11.74 26.07 4.41
CA GLU A 193 -12.20 24.81 3.83
C GLU A 193 -11.17 23.98 3.06
N MET A 194 -10.87 22.77 3.55
CA MET A 194 -10.00 21.78 2.89
C MET A 194 -10.57 21.42 1.52
N ASN A 195 -10.03 22.02 0.48
CA ASN A 195 -10.36 21.74 -0.91
C ASN A 195 -9.40 20.71 -1.52
N ALA A 196 -9.84 20.02 -2.57
CA ALA A 196 -9.10 19.03 -3.34
C ALA A 196 -7.67 19.47 -3.78
N ALA A 197 -7.38 20.76 -3.83
CA ALA A 197 -6.06 21.34 -4.13
C ALA A 197 -5.00 21.10 -3.05
N GLU A 198 -5.39 20.83 -1.78
CA GLU A 198 -4.41 20.50 -0.72
C GLU A 198 -3.82 19.09 -0.88
N HIS A 199 -4.49 18.22 -1.61
CA HIS A 199 -4.03 16.84 -1.88
C HIS A 199 -2.89 16.79 -2.93
N ASP A 200 -2.73 17.82 -3.74
CA ASP A 200 -1.63 17.95 -4.71
C ASP A 200 -0.36 18.57 -4.12
N ALA A 201 -0.42 19.00 -2.84
CA ALA A 201 0.63 19.73 -2.16
C ALA A 201 1.65 18.83 -1.42
N ILE A 202 1.60 17.50 -1.59
CA ILE A 202 2.56 16.59 -0.98
C ILE A 202 3.46 15.94 -2.02
N GLU A 203 4.70 15.66 -1.62
CA GLU A 203 5.64 14.86 -2.39
C GLU A 203 6.28 13.79 -1.48
N LEU A 204 6.44 12.60 -2.03
CA LEU A 204 7.08 11.46 -1.38
C LEU A 204 8.45 11.22 -2.04
N GLN A 205 9.49 11.82 -1.50
CA GLN A 205 10.85 11.65 -1.98
C GLN A 205 11.39 10.28 -1.59
N VAL A 206 11.76 9.47 -2.56
CA VAL A 206 12.39 8.16 -2.31
C VAL A 206 13.74 8.37 -1.61
N LEU A 207 13.93 7.68 -0.48
CA LEU A 207 15.19 7.60 0.25
C LEU A 207 15.90 6.29 -0.06
N GLU A 208 15.21 5.16 0.08
CA GLU A 208 15.78 3.83 -0.16
C GLU A 208 14.68 2.78 -0.44
N GLU A 209 15.08 1.71 -1.10
CA GLU A 209 14.31 0.46 -1.13
C GLU A 209 14.58 -0.30 0.16
N ILE A 210 13.53 -0.85 0.76
CA ILE A 210 13.63 -1.61 2.01
C ILE A 210 13.16 -3.05 1.82
N CYS A 211 13.75 -3.96 2.56
CA CYS A 211 13.36 -5.36 2.52
C CYS A 211 13.56 -6.03 3.88
N PHE A 212 12.53 -6.73 4.36
CA PHE A 212 12.52 -7.42 5.65
C PHE A 212 12.47 -8.95 5.45
N ILE A 213 13.25 -9.45 4.50
CA ILE A 213 13.38 -10.89 4.23
C ILE A 213 14.76 -11.33 4.67
N HIS A 214 14.85 -12.47 5.34
CA HIS A 214 16.13 -13.12 5.64
C HIS A 214 16.92 -13.38 4.36
N GLN A 215 18.20 -12.98 4.35
CA GLN A 215 19.15 -13.27 3.27
C GLN A 215 19.63 -14.71 3.34
#